data_f0d4761813484e45cc0b7852f247e4a1
#
_entry.id   f0d4761813484e45cc0b7852f247e4a1
#
_cell.length_a   1.000
_cell.length_b   1.000
_cell.length_c   1.000
_cell.angle_alpha   90.00
_cell.angle_beta   90.00
_cell.angle_gamma   90.00
#
_symmetry.space_group_name_H-M   'P 1'
#
loop_
_entity.id
_entity.type
_entity.pdbx_description
1 polymer ?
#
loop_
_entity_poly.entity_id
_entity_poly.type
_entity_poly.pdbx_seq_one_letter_code
_entity_poly.pdbx_strand_id
1 'polypeptide(L)'
;MKTKLLIYLFCLISFSCFSEKEDWVSLFDGESLNGWEMKIAGYELNNNYRNTFSVQDGVIRVSYRDYDLFDRNFGHLFYTKKKYKNYHLKMDYRFYGNHVNLFKNEDEAWNYKNSGVMLHSEDPSKMLLNQEFPVSIEAQFLGGSGIKERPTLNMCSPGTEVDINKSQATEHCISSNSNTYHNEDWISVEFVVYSDSIVHHIINKDTVMSYSNIKIGGEYLSDNFIDRIGEPLKEGFISLQSEGHPIEFKNIRIKETLD
;
A
#
# COMPACT_ATOMS: atom_id res chain seq x y z
N MET A 1 39.93 -13.02 71.34
CA MET A 1 39.68 -13.23 69.89
C MET A 1 38.36 -12.54 69.53
N LYS A 2 38.43 -11.44 68.79
CA LYS A 2 37.24 -10.72 68.31
C LYS A 2 37.03 -11.07 66.86
N THR A 3 35.94 -11.85 66.56
CA THR A 3 35.55 -12.24 65.19
C THR A 3 34.80 -11.06 64.53
N LYS A 4 35.38 -10.50 63.47
CA LYS A 4 34.71 -9.49 62.65
C LYS A 4 33.80 -10.17 61.65
N LEU A 5 32.49 -9.92 61.71
CA LEU A 5 31.48 -10.34 60.75
C LEU A 5 31.48 -9.35 59.58
N LEU A 6 31.87 -9.81 58.42
CA LEU A 6 31.82 -9.03 57.17
C LEU A 6 30.44 -9.24 56.53
N ILE A 7 29.58 -8.20 56.47
CA ILE A 7 28.28 -8.23 55.80
C ILE A 7 28.52 -7.77 54.37
N TYR A 8 28.40 -8.67 53.40
CA TYR A 8 28.35 -8.35 51.97
C TYR A 8 26.95 -7.89 51.62
N LEU A 9 26.80 -6.57 51.30
CA LEU A 9 25.59 -6.00 50.76
C LEU A 9 25.55 -6.27 49.26
N PHE A 10 24.73 -7.25 48.83
CA PHE A 10 24.51 -7.55 47.43
C PHE A 10 23.51 -6.54 46.89
N CYS A 11 23.98 -5.52 46.13
CA CYS A 11 23.13 -4.57 45.41
C CYS A 11 22.56 -5.28 44.17
N LEU A 12 21.31 -5.74 44.25
CA LEU A 12 20.54 -6.20 43.10
C LEU A 12 20.17 -4.99 42.23
N ILE A 13 20.96 -4.73 41.20
CA ILE A 13 20.60 -3.78 40.14
C ILE A 13 19.54 -4.48 39.27
N SER A 14 18.26 -4.18 39.51
CA SER A 14 17.18 -4.54 38.61
C SER A 14 17.28 -3.70 37.33
N PHE A 15 17.79 -4.29 36.27
CA PHE A 15 17.65 -3.74 34.92
C PHE A 15 16.16 -3.80 34.55
N SER A 16 15.46 -2.68 34.72
CA SER A 16 14.16 -2.48 34.08
C SER A 16 14.43 -2.38 32.59
N CYS A 17 14.15 -3.47 31.87
CA CYS A 17 14.06 -3.41 30.43
C CYS A 17 12.82 -2.54 30.09
N PHE A 18 13.04 -1.26 29.84
CA PHE A 18 12.04 -0.42 29.20
C PHE A 18 11.90 -0.94 27.76
N SER A 19 10.94 -1.84 27.54
CA SER A 19 10.42 -2.08 26.20
C SER A 19 9.78 -0.76 25.76
N GLU A 20 10.42 0.00 24.88
CA GLU A 20 9.75 1.05 24.14
C GLU A 20 8.55 0.38 23.45
N LYS A 21 7.35 0.72 23.91
CA LYS A 21 6.12 0.29 23.27
C LYS A 21 6.15 0.93 21.90
N GLU A 22 6.42 0.14 20.86
CA GLU A 22 6.37 0.65 19.49
C GLU A 22 4.98 1.21 19.25
N ASP A 23 4.88 2.51 18.94
CA ASP A 23 3.62 3.26 18.78
C ASP A 23 2.96 2.97 17.42
N TRP A 24 2.69 1.68 17.15
CA TRP A 24 1.95 1.26 15.97
C TRP A 24 0.46 1.53 16.14
N VAL A 25 -0.11 2.27 15.18
CA VAL A 25 -1.54 2.53 15.08
C VAL A 25 -2.15 1.59 14.05
N SER A 26 -3.22 0.88 14.43
CA SER A 26 -3.99 0.09 13.48
C SER A 26 -4.87 0.99 12.62
N LEU A 27 -4.77 0.87 11.29
CA LEU A 27 -5.63 1.56 10.34
C LEU A 27 -6.93 0.80 10.07
N PHE A 28 -6.98 -0.49 10.44
CA PHE A 28 -8.14 -1.35 10.29
C PHE A 28 -8.42 -2.08 11.61
N ASP A 29 -9.66 -2.02 12.07
CA ASP A 29 -10.11 -2.60 13.35
C ASP A 29 -10.47 -4.09 13.28
N GLY A 30 -10.52 -4.66 12.06
CA GLY A 30 -10.97 -6.04 11.83
C GLY A 30 -12.47 -6.20 11.73
N GLU A 31 -13.27 -5.15 11.96
CA GLU A 31 -14.72 -5.24 12.07
C GLU A 31 -15.46 -4.36 11.06
N SER A 32 -14.90 -3.20 10.73
CA SER A 32 -15.58 -2.19 9.91
C SER A 32 -14.65 -1.39 8.99
N LEU A 33 -15.22 -0.69 8.02
CA LEU A 33 -14.54 0.30 7.19
C LEU A 33 -14.58 1.71 7.80
N ASN A 34 -14.70 1.83 9.10
CA ASN A 34 -14.69 3.13 9.79
C ASN A 34 -13.36 3.88 9.55
N GLY A 35 -13.44 5.08 8.97
CA GLY A 35 -12.29 5.89 8.61
C GLY A 35 -11.73 5.58 7.23
N TRP A 36 -12.42 4.73 6.48
CA TRP A 36 -12.12 4.45 5.08
C TRP A 36 -13.23 5.00 4.19
N GLU A 37 -12.84 5.58 3.06
CA GLU A 37 -13.72 6.04 1.99
C GLU A 37 -13.33 5.38 0.69
N MET A 38 -14.31 5.09 -0.17
CA MET A 38 -14.05 4.41 -1.43
C MET A 38 -14.35 5.31 -2.62
N LYS A 39 -13.48 5.25 -3.61
CA LYS A 39 -13.68 5.89 -4.92
C LYS A 39 -13.44 4.86 -6.01
N ILE A 40 -14.44 4.67 -6.84
CA ILE A 40 -14.38 3.78 -8.01
C ILE A 40 -14.59 4.65 -9.24
N ALA A 41 -13.78 4.46 -10.28
CA ALA A 41 -13.87 5.19 -11.54
C ALA A 41 -15.29 5.05 -12.14
N GLY A 42 -15.87 6.17 -12.53
CA GLY A 42 -17.26 6.25 -13.02
C GLY A 42 -18.33 6.44 -11.94
N TYR A 43 -17.97 6.40 -10.66
CA TYR A 43 -18.92 6.50 -9.54
C TYR A 43 -18.53 7.58 -8.55
N GLU A 44 -19.54 8.14 -7.88
CA GLU A 44 -19.35 9.14 -6.83
C GLU A 44 -18.62 8.55 -5.62
N LEU A 45 -17.98 9.42 -4.83
CA LEU A 45 -17.33 9.04 -3.58
C LEU A 45 -18.29 8.24 -2.68
N ASN A 46 -17.78 7.18 -2.09
CA ASN A 46 -18.50 6.25 -1.23
C ASN A 46 -19.63 5.44 -1.92
N ASN A 47 -19.68 5.45 -3.25
CA ASN A 47 -20.49 4.49 -3.99
C ASN A 47 -19.71 3.16 -4.10
N ASN A 48 -20.09 2.18 -3.27
CA ASN A 48 -19.51 0.84 -3.30
C ASN A 48 -20.11 0.00 -4.43
N TYR A 49 -19.81 0.39 -5.67
CA TYR A 49 -20.34 -0.27 -6.85
C TYR A 49 -20.13 -1.79 -6.77
N ARG A 50 -21.22 -2.54 -6.97
CA ARG A 50 -21.26 -4.00 -6.95
C ARG A 50 -20.60 -4.64 -5.72
N ASN A 51 -20.64 -3.96 -4.57
CA ASN A 51 -20.06 -4.42 -3.32
C ASN A 51 -18.57 -4.79 -3.43
N THR A 52 -17.80 -3.98 -4.18
CA THR A 52 -16.37 -4.19 -4.41
C THR A 52 -15.60 -4.34 -3.11
N PHE A 53 -15.86 -3.47 -2.13
CA PHE A 53 -15.17 -3.48 -0.83
C PHE A 53 -16.11 -3.96 0.28
N SER A 54 -15.63 -4.85 1.10
CA SER A 54 -16.37 -5.36 2.27
C SER A 54 -15.42 -5.76 3.39
N VAL A 55 -15.96 -5.99 4.58
CA VAL A 55 -15.26 -6.63 5.69
C VAL A 55 -15.88 -8.00 5.93
N GLN A 56 -15.06 -9.03 5.95
CA GLN A 56 -15.49 -10.38 6.27
C GLN A 56 -14.37 -11.12 7.00
N ASP A 57 -14.69 -11.83 8.07
CA ASP A 57 -13.77 -12.68 8.84
C ASP A 57 -12.48 -11.95 9.30
N GLY A 58 -12.60 -10.67 9.68
CA GLY A 58 -11.47 -9.87 10.15
C GLY A 58 -10.55 -9.34 9.05
N VAL A 59 -10.95 -9.37 7.79
CA VAL A 59 -10.17 -8.85 6.66
C VAL A 59 -10.97 -7.86 5.83
N ILE A 60 -10.29 -6.88 5.24
CA ILE A 60 -10.82 -6.08 4.13
C ILE A 60 -10.75 -6.96 2.89
N ARG A 61 -11.89 -7.12 2.22
CA ARG A 61 -12.02 -7.95 1.02
C ARG A 61 -12.41 -7.10 -0.17
N VAL A 62 -11.66 -7.25 -1.26
CA VAL A 62 -12.03 -6.81 -2.60
C VAL A 62 -12.64 -8.00 -3.34
N SER A 63 -13.84 -7.83 -3.89
CA SER A 63 -14.57 -8.91 -4.57
C SER A 63 -15.16 -8.43 -5.89
N TYR A 64 -15.15 -9.31 -6.86
CA TYR A 64 -15.76 -9.09 -8.18
C TYR A 64 -16.90 -10.09 -8.46
N ARG A 65 -17.44 -10.70 -7.40
CA ARG A 65 -18.51 -11.72 -7.54
C ARG A 65 -19.73 -11.19 -8.29
N ASP A 66 -20.04 -9.91 -8.10
CA ASP A 66 -21.22 -9.28 -8.67
C ASP A 66 -20.92 -8.55 -10.00
N TYR A 67 -19.70 -8.73 -10.55
CA TYR A 67 -19.26 -8.14 -11.81
C TYR A 67 -19.44 -9.12 -12.96
N ASP A 68 -19.92 -8.63 -14.09
CA ASP A 68 -19.91 -9.35 -15.36
C ASP A 68 -18.57 -9.17 -16.10
N LEU A 69 -18.07 -7.91 -16.08
CA LEU A 69 -16.80 -7.48 -16.67
C LEU A 69 -16.17 -6.43 -15.73
N PHE A 70 -14.84 -6.31 -15.78
CA PHE A 70 -14.12 -5.26 -15.03
C PHE A 70 -14.44 -3.86 -15.57
N ASP A 71 -14.47 -3.71 -16.91
CA ASP A 71 -14.83 -2.48 -17.63
C ASP A 71 -14.19 -1.19 -17.07
N ARG A 72 -12.88 -1.26 -16.76
CA ARG A 72 -12.09 -0.14 -16.20
C ARG A 72 -12.63 0.44 -14.88
N ASN A 73 -13.40 -0.32 -14.13
CA ASN A 73 -13.90 0.09 -12.82
C ASN A 73 -12.77 -0.01 -11.75
N PHE A 74 -11.66 0.67 -11.99
CA PHE A 74 -10.58 0.80 -11.02
C PHE A 74 -11.09 1.44 -9.74
N GLY A 75 -10.77 0.87 -8.61
CA GLY A 75 -11.26 1.36 -7.34
C GLY A 75 -10.16 1.45 -6.29
N HIS A 76 -10.35 2.39 -5.38
CA HIS A 76 -9.42 2.62 -4.28
C HIS A 76 -10.19 2.83 -2.98
N LEU A 77 -9.73 2.20 -1.92
CA LEU A 77 -10.25 2.33 -0.56
C LEU A 77 -9.24 3.14 0.26
N PHE A 78 -9.59 4.38 0.59
CA PHE A 78 -8.71 5.37 1.21
C PHE A 78 -8.92 5.42 2.72
N TYR A 79 -7.83 5.40 3.49
CA TYR A 79 -7.87 5.73 4.90
C TYR A 79 -7.78 7.25 5.06
N THR A 80 -8.91 7.91 5.34
CA THR A 80 -9.06 9.37 5.26
C THR A 80 -8.97 10.11 6.58
N LYS A 81 -8.77 9.41 7.71
CA LYS A 81 -8.65 10.07 9.03
C LYS A 81 -7.46 11.02 9.13
N LYS A 82 -6.38 10.74 8.37
CA LYS A 82 -5.14 11.51 8.44
C LYS A 82 -4.32 11.33 7.17
N LYS A 83 -3.60 12.38 6.76
CA LYS A 83 -2.48 12.30 5.83
C LYS A 83 -1.20 11.94 6.56
N TYR A 84 -0.32 11.22 5.90
CA TYR A 84 0.96 10.78 6.44
C TYR A 84 2.11 11.31 5.59
N LYS A 85 3.18 11.75 6.26
CA LYS A 85 4.40 12.30 5.64
C LYS A 85 5.57 11.33 5.79
N ASN A 86 6.01 11.10 7.02
CA ASN A 86 7.09 10.17 7.35
C ASN A 86 6.52 9.02 8.16
N TYR A 87 6.65 7.80 7.66
CA TYR A 87 6.02 6.66 8.32
C TYR A 87 6.64 5.32 7.92
N HIS A 88 6.38 4.33 8.75
CA HIS A 88 6.54 2.92 8.47
C HIS A 88 5.15 2.29 8.43
N LEU A 89 4.75 1.74 7.29
CA LEU A 89 3.48 1.04 7.07
C LEU A 89 3.76 -0.45 6.96
N LYS A 90 2.95 -1.27 7.63
CA LYS A 90 2.95 -2.74 7.53
C LYS A 90 1.58 -3.23 7.21
N MET A 91 1.50 -4.29 6.39
CA MET A 91 0.24 -4.97 6.09
C MET A 91 0.48 -6.39 5.59
N ASP A 92 -0.57 -7.19 5.64
CA ASP A 92 -0.62 -8.48 4.98
C ASP A 92 -1.65 -8.41 3.86
N TYR A 93 -1.34 -9.03 2.72
CA TYR A 93 -2.27 -9.22 1.62
C TYR A 93 -2.24 -10.67 1.12
N ARG A 94 -3.31 -11.09 0.43
CA ARG A 94 -3.32 -12.31 -0.39
C ARG A 94 -4.31 -12.16 -1.54
N PHE A 95 -3.96 -12.68 -2.68
CA PHE A 95 -4.92 -12.90 -3.75
C PHE A 95 -5.73 -14.16 -3.47
N TYR A 96 -6.99 -14.21 -3.94
CA TYR A 96 -7.83 -15.40 -3.83
C TYR A 96 -8.78 -15.50 -5.03
N GLY A 97 -9.22 -16.73 -5.33
CA GLY A 97 -10.20 -16.97 -6.38
C GLY A 97 -9.72 -16.58 -7.79
N ASN A 98 -10.64 -16.18 -8.64
CA ASN A 98 -10.36 -15.88 -10.03
C ASN A 98 -10.58 -14.39 -10.33
N HIS A 99 -9.77 -13.83 -11.23
CA HIS A 99 -9.96 -12.48 -11.75
C HIS A 99 -11.26 -12.38 -12.57
N VAL A 100 -11.81 -11.18 -12.63
CA VAL A 100 -12.93 -10.87 -13.51
C VAL A 100 -12.39 -10.60 -14.94
N ASN A 101 -13.16 -10.97 -15.96
CA ASN A 101 -12.79 -10.65 -17.33
C ASN A 101 -12.72 -9.12 -17.54
N LEU A 102 -11.69 -8.67 -18.27
CA LEU A 102 -11.46 -7.25 -18.52
C LEU A 102 -12.50 -6.68 -19.48
N PHE A 103 -12.61 -7.30 -20.64
CA PHE A 103 -13.52 -6.95 -21.73
C PHE A 103 -14.06 -8.21 -22.38
N LYS A 104 -15.09 -8.02 -23.19
CA LYS A 104 -15.69 -9.09 -23.95
C LYS A 104 -14.73 -9.45 -25.12
N ASN A 105 -13.96 -10.52 -25.02
CA ASN A 105 -13.00 -11.05 -26.01
C ASN A 105 -11.51 -10.64 -25.81
N GLU A 106 -11.04 -10.39 -24.61
CA GLU A 106 -9.62 -10.21 -24.36
C GLU A 106 -8.93 -11.50 -23.91
N ASP A 107 -7.77 -11.77 -24.53
CA ASP A 107 -6.91 -12.92 -24.20
C ASP A 107 -5.84 -12.60 -23.15
N GLU A 108 -5.60 -11.32 -22.85
CA GLU A 108 -4.57 -10.90 -21.89
C GLU A 108 -5.18 -10.43 -20.57
N ALA A 109 -4.91 -11.19 -19.53
CA ALA A 109 -5.32 -10.86 -18.17
C ALA A 109 -4.20 -10.11 -17.41
N TRP A 110 -3.91 -8.85 -17.78
CA TRP A 110 -3.01 -8.01 -17.01
C TRP A 110 -3.49 -7.82 -15.56
N ASN A 111 -4.81 -7.89 -15.34
CA ASN A 111 -5.44 -7.83 -14.03
C ASN A 111 -5.34 -9.14 -13.22
N TYR A 112 -4.75 -10.21 -13.78
CA TYR A 112 -4.53 -11.45 -13.06
C TYR A 112 -3.58 -11.23 -11.89
N LYS A 113 -4.05 -11.46 -10.65
CA LYS A 113 -3.31 -11.20 -9.41
C LYS A 113 -2.57 -9.87 -9.50
N ASN A 114 -3.34 -8.79 -9.71
CA ASN A 114 -2.88 -7.41 -9.77
C ASN A 114 -3.69 -6.53 -8.80
N SER A 115 -3.00 -5.77 -7.99
CA SER A 115 -3.52 -4.83 -7.00
C SER A 115 -2.36 -3.99 -6.45
N GLY A 116 -2.60 -3.15 -5.46
CA GLY A 116 -1.55 -2.35 -4.85
C GLY A 116 -1.97 -1.61 -3.59
N VAL A 117 -1.01 -0.94 -2.99
CA VAL A 117 -1.23 0.11 -1.99
C VAL A 117 -0.67 1.42 -2.52
N MET A 118 -1.50 2.47 -2.48
CA MET A 118 -1.09 3.81 -2.85
C MET A 118 -0.54 4.54 -1.64
N LEU A 119 0.68 5.02 -1.76
CA LEU A 119 1.39 5.83 -0.79
C LEU A 119 1.27 7.30 -1.20
N HIS A 120 1.11 8.22 -0.25
CA HIS A 120 0.90 9.65 -0.50
C HIS A 120 -0.25 9.94 -1.50
N SER A 121 -1.31 9.15 -1.42
CA SER A 121 -2.47 9.27 -2.29
C SER A 121 -3.17 10.62 -2.12
N GLU A 122 -3.66 11.18 -3.22
CA GLU A 122 -4.48 12.39 -3.19
C GLU A 122 -5.76 12.23 -2.36
N ASP A 123 -6.45 13.33 -2.13
CA ASP A 123 -7.73 13.36 -1.44
C ASP A 123 -8.83 12.76 -2.35
N PRO A 124 -9.48 11.64 -1.96
CA PRO A 124 -10.49 11.00 -2.78
C PRO A 124 -11.69 11.92 -3.09
N SER A 125 -11.97 12.92 -2.24
CA SER A 125 -13.03 13.91 -2.48
C SER A 125 -12.70 14.87 -3.62
N LYS A 126 -11.46 14.91 -4.09
CA LYS A 126 -10.98 15.76 -5.19
C LYS A 126 -10.79 14.99 -6.48
N MET A 127 -10.84 13.66 -6.45
CA MET A 127 -10.76 12.85 -7.66
C MET A 127 -11.92 13.14 -8.61
N LEU A 128 -11.61 13.21 -9.91
CA LEU A 128 -12.63 13.34 -10.94
C LEU A 128 -13.50 12.08 -11.02
N LEU A 129 -14.72 12.22 -11.56
CA LEU A 129 -15.67 11.11 -11.62
C LEU A 129 -15.09 9.86 -12.28
N ASN A 130 -14.44 10.03 -13.42
CA ASN A 130 -13.87 8.94 -14.22
C ASN A 130 -12.36 8.74 -14.02
N GLN A 131 -11.78 9.34 -12.98
CA GLN A 131 -10.35 9.18 -12.69
C GLN A 131 -10.09 7.76 -12.23
N GLU A 132 -9.19 7.05 -12.93
CA GLU A 132 -8.89 5.65 -12.69
C GLU A 132 -7.93 5.46 -11.51
N PHE A 133 -6.90 6.29 -11.42
CA PHE A 133 -5.88 6.22 -10.38
C PHE A 133 -5.75 7.55 -9.65
N PRO A 134 -5.59 7.54 -8.31
CA PRO A 134 -5.22 8.75 -7.58
C PRO A 134 -3.79 9.17 -7.92
N VAL A 135 -3.52 10.46 -7.93
CA VAL A 135 -2.13 10.95 -7.91
C VAL A 135 -1.44 10.44 -6.65
N SER A 136 -0.45 9.56 -6.81
CA SER A 136 0.17 8.79 -5.72
C SER A 136 1.44 8.08 -6.18
N ILE A 137 2.09 7.35 -5.28
CA ILE A 137 3.01 6.27 -5.62
C ILE A 137 2.37 4.94 -5.26
N GLU A 138 2.36 4.02 -6.19
CA GLU A 138 1.85 2.69 -5.99
C GLU A 138 2.98 1.71 -5.67
N ALA A 139 2.81 0.96 -4.58
CA ALA A 139 3.50 -0.30 -4.41
C ALA A 139 2.62 -1.41 -4.97
N GLN A 140 2.90 -1.81 -6.21
CA GLN A 140 2.10 -2.78 -6.94
C GLN A 140 2.30 -4.19 -6.40
N PHE A 141 1.21 -4.88 -6.15
CA PHE A 141 1.19 -6.29 -5.78
C PHE A 141 0.88 -7.14 -7.01
N LEU A 142 1.83 -7.99 -7.39
CA LEU A 142 1.61 -8.99 -8.42
C LEU A 142 1.72 -10.40 -7.84
N GLY A 143 0.98 -11.33 -8.42
CA GLY A 143 1.11 -12.75 -8.16
C GLY A 143 1.37 -13.54 -9.44
N GLY A 144 2.11 -14.64 -9.32
CA GLY A 144 2.50 -15.48 -10.45
C GLY A 144 1.38 -16.41 -10.92
N SER A 145 1.36 -16.68 -12.23
CA SER A 145 0.47 -17.66 -12.86
C SER A 145 1.11 -19.06 -12.96
N GLY A 146 2.35 -19.23 -12.51
CA GLY A 146 3.13 -20.45 -12.68
C GLY A 146 3.91 -20.52 -14.01
N ILE A 147 3.78 -19.53 -14.90
CA ILE A 147 4.40 -19.54 -16.24
C ILE A 147 5.52 -18.51 -16.35
N LYS A 148 5.29 -17.29 -15.87
CA LYS A 148 6.24 -16.18 -15.95
C LYS A 148 6.57 -15.65 -14.56
N GLU A 149 7.76 -15.12 -14.41
CA GLU A 149 8.09 -14.35 -13.23
C GLU A 149 7.29 -13.03 -13.24
N ARG A 150 6.70 -12.73 -12.08
CA ARG A 150 5.96 -11.51 -11.80
C ARG A 150 6.29 -11.07 -10.37
N PRO A 151 7.41 -10.37 -10.19
CA PRO A 151 7.80 -9.89 -8.86
C PRO A 151 6.72 -8.99 -8.28
N THR A 152 6.54 -9.03 -6.97
CA THR A 152 5.62 -8.13 -6.26
C THR A 152 6.36 -6.91 -5.72
N LEU A 153 5.64 -5.95 -5.11
CA LEU A 153 6.21 -4.70 -4.61
C LEU A 153 6.96 -3.88 -5.67
N ASN A 154 6.48 -3.92 -6.89
CA ASN A 154 6.95 -3.03 -7.95
C ASN A 154 6.63 -1.58 -7.60
N MET A 155 7.33 -0.64 -8.20
CA MET A 155 6.96 0.78 -8.12
C MET A 155 6.20 1.16 -9.38
N CYS A 156 4.97 1.68 -9.24
CA CYS A 156 4.27 2.40 -10.29
C CYS A 156 3.98 3.85 -9.84
N SER A 157 3.93 4.77 -10.81
CA SER A 157 3.90 6.20 -10.54
C SER A 157 2.70 6.91 -11.19
N PRO A 158 1.43 6.58 -10.80
CA PRO A 158 0.27 7.24 -11.37
C PRO A 158 0.23 8.72 -10.98
N GLY A 159 0.33 9.60 -11.99
CA GLY A 159 0.37 11.05 -11.82
C GLY A 159 1.59 11.57 -11.06
N THR A 160 2.66 10.80 -11.03
CA THR A 160 3.92 11.15 -10.35
C THR A 160 5.14 10.75 -11.16
N GLU A 161 6.28 11.31 -10.79
CA GLU A 161 7.62 10.96 -11.28
C GLU A 161 8.53 10.69 -10.10
N VAL A 162 9.50 9.79 -10.27
CA VAL A 162 10.46 9.42 -9.24
C VAL A 162 11.87 9.26 -9.81
N ASP A 163 12.87 9.31 -8.94
CA ASP A 163 14.24 8.94 -9.27
C ASP A 163 14.56 7.53 -8.76
N ILE A 164 15.11 6.69 -9.62
CA ILE A 164 15.72 5.41 -9.26
C ILE A 164 17.20 5.51 -9.56
N ASN A 165 18.05 5.15 -8.60
CA ASN A 165 19.51 5.26 -8.72
C ASN A 165 19.97 6.68 -9.16
N LYS A 166 19.32 7.74 -8.64
CA LYS A 166 19.60 9.16 -8.92
C LYS A 166 19.29 9.59 -10.37
N SER A 167 18.52 8.84 -11.09
CA SER A 167 18.05 9.19 -12.43
C SER A 167 16.54 9.09 -12.49
N GLN A 168 15.89 10.02 -13.17
CA GLN A 168 14.45 9.98 -13.34
C GLN A 168 14.04 8.68 -14.04
N ALA A 169 13.06 8.00 -13.49
CA ALA A 169 12.46 6.82 -14.09
C ALA A 169 11.72 7.19 -15.37
N THR A 170 11.87 6.38 -16.40
CA THR A 170 11.27 6.61 -17.72
C THR A 170 10.02 5.76 -17.96
N GLU A 171 9.83 4.73 -17.14
CA GLU A 171 8.70 3.81 -17.23
C GLU A 171 7.74 4.05 -16.08
N HIS A 172 6.44 3.98 -16.35
CA HIS A 172 5.39 4.13 -15.35
C HIS A 172 5.49 3.07 -14.24
N CYS A 173 5.80 1.82 -14.59
CA CYS A 173 5.99 0.73 -13.65
C CYS A 173 7.37 0.11 -13.77
N ILE A 174 8.08 -0.05 -12.68
CA ILE A 174 9.40 -0.66 -12.60
C ILE A 174 9.38 -1.85 -11.65
N SER A 175 9.85 -2.99 -12.14
CA SER A 175 9.88 -4.23 -11.38
C SER A 175 10.85 -4.15 -10.21
N SER A 176 10.43 -4.70 -9.08
CA SER A 176 11.26 -4.90 -7.89
C SER A 176 12.20 -6.10 -8.06
N ASN A 177 13.08 -6.29 -7.08
CA ASN A 177 13.93 -7.48 -6.96
C ASN A 177 13.29 -8.59 -6.10
N SER A 178 11.96 -8.56 -5.89
CA SER A 178 11.29 -9.58 -5.10
C SER A 178 11.12 -10.89 -5.86
N ASN A 179 10.84 -11.96 -5.13
CA ASN A 179 10.41 -13.22 -5.73
C ASN A 179 8.98 -13.12 -6.27
N THR A 180 8.62 -14.04 -7.15
CA THR A 180 7.25 -14.28 -7.60
C THR A 180 6.54 -15.22 -6.63
N TYR A 181 5.35 -14.82 -6.15
CA TYR A 181 4.51 -15.62 -5.28
C TYR A 181 3.34 -16.21 -6.09
N HIS A 182 3.22 -17.54 -6.11
CA HIS A 182 2.26 -18.24 -6.98
C HIS A 182 0.97 -18.63 -6.26
N ASN A 183 1.04 -18.81 -4.94
CA ASN A 183 -0.05 -19.33 -4.13
C ASN A 183 -1.04 -18.23 -3.69
N GLU A 184 -2.03 -18.63 -2.90
CA GLU A 184 -2.97 -17.75 -2.21
C GLU A 184 -2.57 -17.58 -0.72
N ASP A 185 -1.28 -17.70 -0.42
CA ASP A 185 -0.76 -17.51 0.92
C ASP A 185 -0.73 -16.02 1.31
N TRP A 186 -0.82 -15.74 2.61
CA TRP A 186 -0.65 -14.40 3.13
C TRP A 186 0.80 -13.94 2.96
N ILE A 187 0.97 -12.74 2.42
CA ILE A 187 2.26 -12.09 2.20
C ILE A 187 2.33 -10.86 3.09
N SER A 188 3.33 -10.81 3.96
CA SER A 188 3.60 -9.66 4.83
C SER A 188 4.57 -8.71 4.16
N VAL A 189 4.19 -7.44 4.08
CA VAL A 189 4.96 -6.38 3.42
C VAL A 189 5.10 -5.15 4.31
N GLU A 190 6.17 -4.39 4.08
CA GLU A 190 6.47 -3.18 4.82
C GLU A 190 6.92 -2.07 3.87
N PHE A 191 6.59 -0.83 4.23
CA PHE A 191 6.97 0.37 3.49
C PHE A 191 7.56 1.38 4.46
N VAL A 192 8.77 1.85 4.18
CA VAL A 192 9.41 2.95 4.92
C VAL A 192 9.42 4.17 4.03
N VAL A 193 8.77 5.22 4.46
CA VAL A 193 8.53 6.43 3.68
C VAL A 193 9.04 7.64 4.43
N TYR A 194 9.93 8.38 3.83
CA TYR A 194 10.44 9.68 4.32
C TYR A 194 10.05 10.79 3.33
N SER A 195 8.81 11.26 3.42
CA SER A 195 8.28 12.33 2.58
C SER A 195 8.50 12.03 1.08
N ASP A 196 8.91 13.04 0.31
CA ASP A 196 9.32 12.92 -1.09
C ASP A 196 10.77 12.46 -1.27
N SER A 197 11.52 12.28 -0.16
CA SER A 197 12.97 12.08 -0.22
C SER A 197 13.38 10.64 -0.52
N ILE A 198 12.74 9.65 0.11
CA ILE A 198 13.02 8.23 -0.14
C ILE A 198 11.87 7.34 0.31
N VAL A 199 11.62 6.29 -0.47
CA VAL A 199 10.70 5.20 -0.15
C VAL A 199 11.40 3.87 -0.35
N HIS A 200 11.14 2.93 0.57
CA HIS A 200 11.60 1.55 0.51
C HIS A 200 10.42 0.60 0.57
N HIS A 201 10.37 -0.38 -0.34
CA HIS A 201 9.47 -1.53 -0.24
C HIS A 201 10.26 -2.72 0.30
N ILE A 202 9.71 -3.38 1.32
CA ILE A 202 10.40 -4.41 2.08
C ILE A 202 9.51 -5.66 2.17
N ILE A 203 10.10 -6.83 1.92
CA ILE A 203 9.48 -8.13 2.10
C ILE A 203 10.49 -9.08 2.71
N ASN A 204 10.10 -9.89 3.71
CA ASN A 204 10.98 -10.81 4.42
C ASN A 204 12.26 -10.15 4.99
N LYS A 205 12.17 -8.86 5.38
CA LYS A 205 13.27 -7.98 5.85
C LYS A 205 14.23 -7.52 4.75
N ASP A 206 14.03 -7.90 3.51
CA ASP A 206 14.83 -7.46 2.38
C ASP A 206 14.18 -6.25 1.70
N THR A 207 14.96 -5.20 1.47
CA THR A 207 14.54 -4.07 0.64
C THR A 207 14.60 -4.47 -0.82
N VAL A 208 13.45 -4.59 -1.47
CA VAL A 208 13.33 -5.07 -2.85
C VAL A 208 13.13 -3.95 -3.87
N MET A 209 12.75 -2.76 -3.41
CA MET A 209 12.59 -1.55 -4.23
C MET A 209 12.96 -0.32 -3.40
N SER A 210 13.62 0.64 -4.04
CA SER A 210 13.89 1.96 -3.46
C SER A 210 13.85 3.03 -4.55
N TYR A 211 13.25 4.16 -4.22
CA TYR A 211 13.16 5.34 -5.10
C TYR A 211 13.06 6.61 -4.26
N SER A 212 13.28 7.76 -4.93
CA SER A 212 13.41 9.07 -4.26
C SER A 212 12.86 10.20 -5.14
N ASN A 213 12.86 11.43 -4.61
CA ASN A 213 12.54 12.65 -5.36
C ASN A 213 11.16 12.59 -6.02
N ILE A 214 10.14 12.24 -5.23
CA ILE A 214 8.78 12.06 -5.71
C ILE A 214 8.17 13.41 -6.06
N LYS A 215 7.70 13.57 -7.29
CA LYS A 215 7.09 14.80 -7.81
C LYS A 215 5.78 14.50 -8.52
N ILE A 216 4.90 15.47 -8.56
CA ILE A 216 3.68 15.45 -9.36
C ILE A 216 4.07 15.57 -10.84
N GLY A 217 3.54 14.68 -11.69
CA GLY A 217 3.85 14.64 -13.14
C GLY A 217 3.62 13.27 -13.75
N GLY A 218 4.17 13.03 -14.95
CA GLY A 218 4.19 11.72 -15.59
C GLY A 218 2.83 11.24 -16.14
N GLU A 219 2.71 9.93 -16.30
CA GLU A 219 1.53 9.28 -16.84
C GLU A 219 0.35 9.29 -15.82
N TYR A 220 -0.87 9.18 -16.31
CA TYR A 220 -2.10 9.18 -15.50
C TYR A 220 -2.30 10.41 -14.60
N LEU A 221 -1.62 11.52 -14.90
CA LEU A 221 -1.82 12.77 -14.18
C LEU A 221 -3.25 13.26 -14.37
N SER A 222 -3.95 13.48 -13.27
CA SER A 222 -5.30 14.08 -13.30
C SER A 222 -5.23 15.56 -13.68
N ASP A 223 -6.24 16.03 -14.44
CA ASP A 223 -6.36 17.43 -14.86
C ASP A 223 -6.29 18.41 -13.68
N ASN A 224 -6.74 18.00 -12.51
CA ASN A 224 -6.69 18.81 -11.28
C ASN A 224 -5.26 19.12 -10.80
N PHE A 225 -4.24 18.47 -11.35
CA PHE A 225 -2.85 18.59 -10.94
C PHE A 225 -1.93 19.22 -12.00
N ILE A 226 -2.47 19.61 -13.16
CA ILE A 226 -1.65 20.16 -14.26
C ILE A 226 -0.83 21.37 -13.80
N ASP A 227 -1.41 22.27 -13.02
CA ASP A 227 -0.73 23.47 -12.51
C ASP A 227 0.31 23.17 -11.43
N ARG A 228 0.40 21.93 -10.99
CA ARG A 228 1.28 21.44 -9.92
C ARG A 228 2.42 20.54 -10.39
N ILE A 229 2.57 20.40 -11.71
CA ILE A 229 3.65 19.58 -12.29
C ILE A 229 5.02 20.04 -11.78
N GLY A 230 5.81 19.07 -11.29
CA GLY A 230 7.13 19.31 -10.71
C GLY A 230 7.13 19.64 -9.22
N GLU A 231 5.97 19.86 -8.58
CA GLU A 231 5.90 20.02 -7.14
C GLU A 231 6.22 18.71 -6.41
N PRO A 232 7.00 18.75 -5.31
CA PRO A 232 7.25 17.57 -4.49
C PRO A 232 5.97 17.02 -3.88
N LEU A 233 5.74 15.70 -3.98
CA LEU A 233 4.62 15.00 -3.32
C LEU A 233 5.08 14.50 -1.94
N LYS A 234 4.86 15.33 -0.92
CA LYS A 234 5.45 15.14 0.42
C LYS A 234 4.62 14.35 1.40
N GLU A 235 3.32 14.30 1.21
CA GLU A 235 2.36 13.65 2.10
C GLU A 235 1.08 13.29 1.37
N GLY A 236 0.31 12.38 1.91
CA GLY A 236 -0.99 12.01 1.38
C GLY A 236 -1.67 10.93 2.20
N PHE A 237 -2.78 10.43 1.68
CA PHE A 237 -3.51 9.32 2.27
C PHE A 237 -2.87 7.98 1.90
N ILE A 238 -3.29 6.93 2.59
CA ILE A 238 -3.00 5.54 2.22
C ILE A 238 -4.26 4.98 1.58
N SER A 239 -4.13 4.34 0.40
CA SER A 239 -5.28 3.65 -0.20
C SER A 239 -4.92 2.26 -0.73
N LEU A 240 -5.90 1.36 -0.68
CA LEU A 240 -5.82 -0.02 -1.16
C LEU A 240 -6.52 -0.10 -2.51
N GLN A 241 -5.90 -0.75 -3.48
CA GLN A 241 -6.40 -0.78 -4.85
C GLN A 241 -7.30 -1.99 -5.11
N SER A 242 -8.31 -1.81 -5.97
CA SER A 242 -9.06 -2.87 -6.64
C SER A 242 -8.84 -2.77 -8.15
N GLU A 243 -8.28 -3.83 -8.75
CA GLU A 243 -7.83 -3.84 -10.14
C GLU A 243 -8.20 -5.14 -10.89
N GLY A 244 -9.38 -5.68 -10.60
CA GLY A 244 -9.97 -6.79 -11.35
C GLY A 244 -9.61 -8.19 -10.86
N HIS A 245 -8.77 -8.37 -9.84
CA HIS A 245 -8.55 -9.64 -9.16
C HIS A 245 -8.95 -9.54 -7.69
N PRO A 246 -9.68 -10.53 -7.15
CA PRO A 246 -10.02 -10.56 -5.74
C PRO A 246 -8.77 -10.59 -4.84
N ILE A 247 -8.75 -9.72 -3.84
CA ILE A 247 -7.64 -9.60 -2.90
C ILE A 247 -8.17 -9.32 -1.49
N GLU A 248 -7.45 -9.78 -0.49
CA GLU A 248 -7.74 -9.52 0.92
C GLU A 248 -6.56 -8.82 1.59
N PHE A 249 -6.90 -7.94 2.56
CA PHE A 249 -5.93 -7.19 3.36
C PHE A 249 -6.25 -7.32 4.84
N LYS A 250 -5.21 -7.39 5.68
CA LYS A 250 -5.32 -7.36 7.14
C LYS A 250 -4.05 -6.80 7.78
N ASN A 251 -4.07 -6.68 9.11
CA ASN A 251 -2.91 -6.25 9.91
C ASN A 251 -2.32 -4.92 9.45
N ILE A 252 -3.15 -4.01 8.90
CA ILE A 252 -2.73 -2.72 8.36
C ILE A 252 -2.39 -1.80 9.53
N ARG A 253 -1.10 -1.54 9.73
CA ARG A 253 -0.58 -0.75 10.85
C ARG A 253 0.44 0.26 10.37
N ILE A 254 0.40 1.45 10.96
CA ILE A 254 1.31 2.53 10.65
C ILE A 254 1.98 3.04 11.92
N LYS A 255 3.25 3.42 11.79
CA LYS A 255 4.01 4.14 12.81
C LYS A 255 4.60 5.37 12.17
N GLU A 256 4.27 6.56 12.69
CA GLU A 256 4.91 7.78 12.22
C GLU A 256 6.35 7.84 12.72
N THR A 257 7.24 8.31 11.87
CA THR A 257 8.64 8.57 12.21
C THR A 257 8.84 10.07 12.32
N LEU A 258 9.65 10.48 13.28
CA LEU A 258 10.04 11.90 13.42
C LEU A 258 10.99 12.28 12.27
N ASP A 259 10.97 13.56 11.88
CA ASP A 259 11.88 14.16 10.90
C ASP A 259 13.35 14.01 11.30
#